data_26eb8a547beadfb6ead05a49986d8e5c
#
_entry.id   26eb8a547beadfb6ead05a49986d8e5c
#
_cell.length_a   1.000
_cell.length_b   1.000
_cell.length_c   1.000
_cell.angle_alpha   90.00
_cell.angle_beta   90.00
_cell.angle_gamma   90.00
#
_symmetry.space_group_name_H-M   'P 1'
#
loop_
_entity.id
_entity.type
_entity.pdbx_description
1 polymer ?
#
loop_
_entity_poly.entity_id
_entity_poly.type
_entity_poly.pdbx_seq_one_letter_code
_entity_poly.pdbx_strand_id
1 'polypeptide(L)'
;MIENQVFLSQKMYAKVIGRSEKLLAICEEMHYALVSLHIQIQTAAAYEMLAKHHDARLLLQQALKNALPDGFLIPFAENYRYLKSMLNSMNAISSDPFISRIISLGSAYEQYCICLSNRSSQPEILKALNSRETEIACLIVEHLSNREIAEKLFLSEGTIKQYMNQIYSKLMISGDTRTKRKQLIELISSIEQ
;
A
#
# COMPACT_ATOMS: atom_id res chain seq x y z
N MET A 1 -18.88 -3.94 -3.98
CA MET A 1 -17.42 -4.04 -3.80
C MET A 1 -16.76 -2.67 -3.89
N ILE A 2 -16.68 -2.03 -5.06
CA ILE A 2 -16.04 -0.69 -5.24
C ILE A 2 -16.65 0.37 -4.33
N GLU A 3 -17.97 0.46 -4.25
CA GLU A 3 -18.66 1.44 -3.40
C GLU A 3 -18.35 1.26 -1.90
N ASN A 4 -18.19 0.03 -1.43
CA ASN A 4 -17.75 -0.23 -0.06
C ASN A 4 -16.32 0.29 0.19
N GLN A 5 -15.43 0.20 -0.82
CA GLN A 5 -14.09 0.76 -0.71
C GLN A 5 -14.13 2.30 -0.57
N VAL A 6 -15.03 2.96 -1.30
CA VAL A 6 -15.26 4.40 -1.15
C VAL A 6 -15.79 4.71 0.25
N PHE A 7 -16.77 3.97 0.77
CA PHE A 7 -17.28 4.17 2.13
C PHE A 7 -16.22 3.95 3.20
N LEU A 8 -15.35 2.95 3.06
CA LEU A 8 -14.21 2.74 3.97
C LEU A 8 -13.26 3.95 3.96
N SER A 9 -12.91 4.45 2.78
CA SER A 9 -12.02 5.62 2.66
C SER A 9 -12.63 6.90 3.25
N GLN A 10 -13.96 7.05 3.15
CA GLN A 10 -14.73 8.16 3.73
C GLN A 10 -15.10 7.94 5.21
N LYS A 11 -14.60 6.88 5.85
CA LYS A 11 -14.90 6.50 7.24
C LYS A 11 -16.40 6.23 7.52
N MET A 12 -17.17 5.89 6.48
CA MET A 12 -18.60 5.57 6.59
C MET A 12 -18.83 4.09 6.92
N TYR A 13 -18.19 3.60 7.98
CA TYR A 13 -18.12 2.17 8.33
C TYR A 13 -19.50 1.53 8.54
N ALA A 14 -20.44 2.25 9.19
CA ALA A 14 -21.80 1.76 9.41
C ALA A 14 -22.55 1.47 8.11
N LYS A 15 -22.28 2.22 7.03
CA LYS A 15 -22.88 1.96 5.71
C LYS A 15 -22.35 0.67 5.08
N VAL A 16 -21.07 0.38 5.27
CA VAL A 16 -20.48 -0.88 4.79
C VAL A 16 -21.15 -2.07 5.47
N ILE A 17 -21.27 -2.02 6.80
CA ILE A 17 -21.90 -3.08 7.60
C ILE A 17 -23.38 -3.25 7.25
N GLY A 18 -24.14 -2.15 7.19
CA GLY A 18 -25.59 -2.21 6.94
C GLY A 18 -25.99 -2.76 5.57
N ARG A 19 -25.04 -2.82 4.62
CA ARG A 19 -25.24 -3.37 3.26
C ARG A 19 -24.73 -4.81 3.10
N SER A 20 -23.82 -5.22 3.99
CA SER A 20 -23.03 -6.44 3.81
C SER A 20 -23.92 -7.69 3.72
N GLU A 21 -24.90 -7.82 4.59
CA GLU A 21 -25.80 -8.98 4.64
C GLU A 21 -26.54 -9.18 3.31
N LYS A 22 -27.16 -8.11 2.80
CA LYS A 22 -27.88 -8.15 1.51
C LYS A 22 -26.95 -8.47 0.35
N LEU A 23 -25.76 -7.88 0.33
CA LEU A 23 -24.78 -8.12 -0.74
C LEU A 23 -24.23 -9.55 -0.69
N LEU A 24 -23.98 -10.10 0.51
CA LEU A 24 -23.53 -11.48 0.68
C LEU A 24 -24.62 -12.47 0.24
N ALA A 25 -25.89 -12.23 0.56
CA ALA A 25 -26.99 -13.06 0.09
C ALA A 25 -27.08 -13.10 -1.45
N ILE A 26 -26.92 -11.95 -2.11
CA ILE A 26 -26.87 -11.89 -3.58
C ILE A 26 -25.66 -12.66 -4.13
N CYS A 27 -24.49 -12.53 -3.49
CA CYS A 27 -23.29 -13.24 -3.93
C CYS A 27 -23.43 -14.75 -3.78
N GLU A 28 -24.11 -15.21 -2.75
CA GLU A 28 -24.39 -16.64 -2.53
C GLU A 28 -25.33 -17.19 -3.61
N GLU A 29 -26.43 -16.50 -3.89
CA GLU A 29 -27.38 -16.86 -4.95
C GLU A 29 -26.70 -16.89 -6.33
N MET A 30 -25.84 -15.94 -6.63
CA MET A 30 -25.14 -15.81 -7.91
C MET A 30 -23.82 -16.60 -7.98
N HIS A 31 -23.44 -17.29 -6.92
CA HIS A 31 -22.16 -18.02 -6.79
C HIS A 31 -20.90 -17.15 -7.02
N TYR A 32 -20.92 -15.87 -6.61
CA TYR A 32 -19.81 -14.93 -6.79
C TYR A 32 -18.82 -14.99 -5.62
N ALA A 33 -18.05 -16.08 -5.53
CA ALA A 33 -17.14 -16.35 -4.42
C ALA A 33 -16.12 -15.22 -4.17
N LEU A 34 -15.47 -14.70 -5.22
CA LEU A 34 -14.48 -13.63 -5.09
C LEU A 34 -15.10 -12.30 -4.62
N VAL A 35 -16.29 -11.97 -5.11
CA VAL A 35 -17.01 -10.76 -4.68
C VAL A 35 -17.46 -10.90 -3.23
N SER A 36 -17.95 -12.08 -2.84
CA SER A 36 -18.29 -12.40 -1.44
C SER A 36 -17.10 -12.22 -0.53
N LEU A 37 -15.93 -12.74 -0.93
CA LEU A 37 -14.67 -12.57 -0.18
C LEU A 37 -14.32 -11.10 0.03
N HIS A 38 -14.38 -10.27 -1.00
CA HIS A 38 -14.14 -8.81 -0.87
C HIS A 38 -15.12 -8.16 0.12
N ILE A 39 -16.40 -8.51 0.06
CA ILE A 39 -17.42 -7.96 0.96
C ILE A 39 -17.14 -8.38 2.40
N GLN A 40 -16.80 -9.64 2.66
CA GLN A 40 -16.43 -10.14 4.00
C GLN A 40 -15.24 -9.36 4.57
N ILE A 41 -14.18 -9.20 3.78
CA ILE A 41 -12.97 -8.46 4.18
C ILE A 41 -13.28 -6.99 4.47
N GLN A 42 -14.03 -6.32 3.60
CA GLN A 42 -14.42 -4.92 3.78
C GLN A 42 -15.32 -4.73 5.02
N THR A 43 -16.18 -5.70 5.30
CA THR A 43 -17.04 -5.68 6.49
C THR A 43 -16.23 -5.91 7.77
N ALA A 44 -15.27 -6.85 7.74
CA ALA A 44 -14.32 -7.06 8.84
C ALA A 44 -13.51 -5.79 9.13
N ALA A 45 -13.01 -5.12 8.07
CA ALA A 45 -12.33 -3.83 8.19
C ALA A 45 -13.22 -2.75 8.84
N ALA A 46 -14.50 -2.67 8.44
CA ALA A 46 -15.45 -1.72 9.01
C ALA A 46 -15.74 -1.99 10.50
N TYR A 47 -15.88 -3.26 10.89
CA TYR A 47 -16.04 -3.64 12.30
C TYR A 47 -14.81 -3.29 13.14
N GLU A 48 -13.59 -3.55 12.62
CA GLU A 48 -12.34 -3.20 13.30
C GLU A 48 -12.26 -1.70 13.56
N MET A 49 -12.59 -0.89 12.56
CA MET A 49 -12.57 0.58 12.68
C MET A 49 -13.65 1.15 13.62
N LEU A 50 -14.69 0.36 13.93
CA LEU A 50 -15.70 0.68 14.96
C LEU A 50 -15.39 0.06 16.32
N ALA A 51 -14.19 -0.45 16.54
CA ALA A 51 -13.74 -1.14 17.75
C ALA A 51 -14.57 -2.39 18.11
N LYS A 52 -15.28 -2.99 17.13
CA LYS A 52 -15.99 -4.26 17.28
C LYS A 52 -15.05 -5.42 16.94
N HIS A 53 -13.97 -5.53 17.71
CA HIS A 53 -12.85 -6.44 17.43
C HIS A 53 -13.25 -7.92 17.37
N HIS A 54 -14.25 -8.34 18.14
CA HIS A 54 -14.73 -9.72 18.13
C HIS A 54 -15.36 -10.08 16.78
N ASP A 55 -16.30 -9.26 16.31
CA ASP A 55 -17.01 -9.48 15.04
C ASP A 55 -16.06 -9.37 13.85
N ALA A 56 -15.15 -8.38 13.90
CA ALA A 56 -14.09 -8.19 12.90
C ALA A 56 -13.21 -9.44 12.76
N ARG A 57 -12.77 -10.01 13.89
CA ARG A 57 -11.92 -11.20 13.92
C ARG A 57 -12.63 -12.43 13.37
N LEU A 58 -13.90 -12.65 13.75
CA LEU A 58 -14.68 -13.79 13.24
C LEU A 58 -14.84 -13.74 11.70
N LEU A 59 -15.21 -12.57 11.17
CA LEU A 59 -15.33 -12.39 9.72
C LEU A 59 -14.00 -12.53 8.99
N LEU A 60 -12.93 -12.00 9.55
CA LEU A 60 -11.60 -12.13 8.97
C LEU A 60 -11.13 -13.59 8.94
N GLN A 61 -11.37 -14.35 10.01
CA GLN A 61 -11.05 -15.79 10.05
C GLN A 61 -11.83 -16.57 8.99
N GLN A 62 -13.11 -16.26 8.81
CA GLN A 62 -13.92 -16.89 7.78
C GLN A 62 -13.42 -16.54 6.37
N ALA A 63 -13.09 -15.27 6.13
CA ALA A 63 -12.53 -14.82 4.86
C ALA A 63 -11.18 -15.50 4.55
N LEU A 64 -10.30 -15.64 5.54
CA LEU A 64 -9.02 -16.36 5.39
C LEU A 64 -9.24 -17.83 5.03
N LYS A 65 -10.19 -18.51 5.70
CA LYS A 65 -10.54 -19.90 5.41
C LYS A 65 -11.08 -20.06 3.99
N ASN A 66 -11.91 -19.13 3.54
CA ASN A 66 -12.49 -19.15 2.18
C ASN A 66 -11.46 -18.85 1.09
N ALA A 67 -10.46 -18.01 1.39
CA ALA A 67 -9.42 -17.61 0.43
C ALA A 67 -8.28 -18.63 0.30
N LEU A 68 -8.05 -19.44 1.32
CA LEU A 68 -6.89 -20.34 1.41
C LEU A 68 -6.81 -21.36 0.26
N PRO A 69 -7.92 -22.05 -0.14
CA PRO A 69 -7.86 -23.06 -1.20
C PRO A 69 -7.38 -22.50 -2.54
N ASP A 70 -7.79 -21.27 -2.87
CA ASP A 70 -7.47 -20.60 -4.15
C ASP A 70 -6.27 -19.67 -4.03
N GLY A 71 -5.73 -19.47 -2.84
CA GLY A 71 -4.60 -18.59 -2.59
C GLY A 71 -4.85 -17.11 -2.83
N PHE A 72 -6.08 -16.63 -2.65
CA PHE A 72 -6.46 -15.23 -2.88
C PHE A 72 -5.85 -14.28 -1.84
N LEU A 73 -4.76 -13.60 -2.19
CA LEU A 73 -4.06 -12.64 -1.33
C LEU A 73 -4.48 -11.18 -1.57
N ILE A 74 -4.76 -10.82 -2.83
CA ILE A 74 -5.00 -9.43 -3.26
C ILE A 74 -6.13 -8.74 -2.48
N PRO A 75 -7.31 -9.36 -2.25
CA PRO A 75 -8.39 -8.72 -1.49
C PRO A 75 -7.99 -8.27 -0.08
N PHE A 76 -7.08 -9.03 0.57
CA PHE A 76 -6.54 -8.66 1.88
C PHE A 76 -5.51 -7.54 1.78
N ALA A 77 -4.63 -7.59 0.76
CA ALA A 77 -3.60 -6.57 0.55
C ALA A 77 -4.21 -5.19 0.29
N GLU A 78 -5.27 -5.10 -0.52
CA GLU A 78 -6.00 -3.86 -0.78
C GLU A 78 -6.63 -3.23 0.47
N ASN A 79 -6.97 -4.05 1.46
CA ASN A 79 -7.59 -3.63 2.72
C ASN A 79 -6.62 -3.67 3.91
N TYR A 80 -5.34 -3.95 3.67
CA TYR A 80 -4.33 -4.20 4.69
C TYR A 80 -4.23 -3.11 5.75
N ARG A 81 -4.31 -1.84 5.37
CA ARG A 81 -4.26 -0.70 6.30
C ARG A 81 -5.31 -0.77 7.43
N TYR A 82 -6.45 -1.40 7.19
CA TYR A 82 -7.52 -1.58 8.17
C TYR A 82 -7.37 -2.90 8.95
N LEU A 83 -6.71 -3.90 8.36
CA LEU A 83 -6.60 -5.26 8.90
C LEU A 83 -5.27 -5.53 9.61
N LYS A 84 -4.30 -4.63 9.49
CA LYS A 84 -2.90 -4.78 9.91
C LYS A 84 -2.76 -5.26 11.37
N SER A 85 -3.49 -4.64 12.28
CA SER A 85 -3.47 -4.99 13.71
C SER A 85 -3.94 -6.44 13.94
N MET A 86 -5.09 -6.81 13.35
CA MET A 86 -5.65 -8.15 13.47
C MET A 86 -4.74 -9.21 12.84
N LEU A 87 -4.27 -8.99 11.61
CA LEU A 87 -3.40 -9.93 10.91
C LEU A 87 -2.10 -10.18 11.67
N ASN A 88 -1.46 -9.12 12.18
CA ASN A 88 -0.25 -9.24 12.99
C ASN A 88 -0.50 -10.02 14.29
N SER A 89 -1.61 -9.74 15.01
CA SER A 89 -1.96 -10.47 16.23
C SER A 89 -2.25 -11.95 15.97
N MET A 90 -2.91 -12.26 14.85
CA MET A 90 -3.19 -13.64 14.45
C MET A 90 -1.91 -14.39 14.06
N ASN A 91 -1.03 -13.74 13.30
CA ASN A 91 0.23 -14.32 12.86
C ASN A 91 1.20 -14.57 14.03
N ALA A 92 1.21 -13.70 15.02
CA ALA A 92 2.01 -13.87 16.24
C ALA A 92 1.61 -15.13 17.04
N ILE A 93 0.35 -15.55 16.95
CA ILE A 93 -0.19 -16.73 17.65
C ILE A 93 0.02 -18.02 16.83
N SER A 94 -0.27 -17.98 15.53
CA SER A 94 -0.34 -19.18 14.69
C SER A 94 0.87 -19.39 13.78
N SER A 95 1.68 -18.33 13.53
CA SER A 95 2.80 -18.37 12.56
C SER A 95 2.38 -18.93 11.18
N ASP A 96 1.17 -18.57 10.70
CA ASP A 96 0.59 -19.11 9.50
C ASP A 96 1.30 -18.54 8.26
N PRO A 97 1.85 -19.39 7.37
CA PRO A 97 2.51 -18.94 6.14
C PRO A 97 1.60 -18.11 5.21
N PHE A 98 0.31 -18.43 5.16
CA PHE A 98 -0.66 -17.70 4.34
C PHE A 98 -0.86 -16.27 4.87
N ILE A 99 -1.03 -16.12 6.18
CA ILE A 99 -1.15 -14.81 6.84
C ILE A 99 0.15 -14.01 6.66
N SER A 100 1.32 -14.65 6.81
CA SER A 100 2.62 -14.00 6.60
C SER A 100 2.77 -13.45 5.18
N ARG A 101 2.31 -14.19 4.16
CA ARG A 101 2.29 -13.71 2.76
C ARG A 101 1.34 -12.53 2.57
N ILE A 102 0.16 -12.54 3.20
CA ILE A 102 -0.78 -11.41 3.17
C ILE A 102 -0.13 -10.16 3.80
N ILE A 103 0.52 -10.30 4.93
CA ILE A 103 1.21 -9.18 5.62
C ILE A 103 2.30 -8.60 4.74
N SER A 104 3.15 -9.43 4.15
CA SER A 104 4.23 -9.00 3.25
C SER A 104 3.69 -8.25 2.04
N LEU A 105 2.71 -8.83 1.35
CA LEU A 105 2.09 -8.21 0.17
C LEU A 105 1.33 -6.93 0.52
N GLY A 106 0.58 -6.94 1.63
CA GLY A 106 -0.20 -5.79 2.10
C GLY A 106 0.69 -4.62 2.52
N SER A 107 1.81 -4.90 3.18
CA SER A 107 2.80 -3.87 3.54
C SER A 107 3.42 -3.22 2.30
N ALA A 108 3.80 -4.02 1.30
CA ALA A 108 4.32 -3.51 0.04
C ALA A 108 3.27 -2.68 -0.72
N TYR A 109 2.01 -3.14 -0.75
CA TYR A 109 0.90 -2.41 -1.37
C TYR A 109 0.61 -1.08 -0.67
N GLU A 110 0.60 -1.07 0.67
CA GLU A 110 0.41 0.16 1.47
C GLU A 110 1.49 1.20 1.15
N GLN A 111 2.77 0.78 1.13
CA GLN A 111 3.88 1.67 0.76
C GLN A 111 3.75 2.21 -0.66
N TYR A 112 3.36 1.35 -1.61
CA TYR A 112 3.13 1.78 -2.99
C TYR A 112 2.00 2.82 -3.09
N CYS A 113 0.89 2.62 -2.37
CA CYS A 113 -0.21 3.57 -2.32
C CYS A 113 0.21 4.92 -1.70
N ILE A 114 1.04 4.92 -0.66
CA ILE A 114 1.61 6.14 -0.05
C ILE A 114 2.46 6.88 -1.08
N CYS A 115 3.35 6.18 -1.79
CA CYS A 115 4.16 6.79 -2.85
C CYS A 115 3.30 7.41 -3.97
N LEU A 116 2.18 6.76 -4.36
CA LEU A 116 1.26 7.31 -5.36
C LEU A 116 0.48 8.51 -4.84
N SER A 117 0.06 8.49 -3.57
CA SER A 117 -0.69 9.61 -2.96
C SER A 117 0.21 10.84 -2.82
N ASN A 118 1.46 10.65 -2.45
CA ASN A 118 2.44 11.72 -2.40
C ASN A 118 2.70 12.31 -3.80
N ARG A 119 2.59 11.52 -4.87
CA ARG A 119 2.66 12.03 -6.25
C ARG A 119 1.51 12.95 -6.63
N SER A 120 0.30 12.70 -6.16
CA SER A 120 -0.86 13.55 -6.46
C SER A 120 -0.85 14.88 -5.69
N SER A 121 -0.10 14.93 -4.59
CA SER A 121 0.12 16.15 -3.78
C SER A 121 1.45 16.85 -4.12
N GLN A 122 2.23 16.33 -5.07
CA GLN A 122 3.56 16.87 -5.37
C GLN A 122 3.47 18.25 -6.01
N PRO A 123 4.32 19.21 -5.57
CA PRO A 123 4.54 20.46 -6.29
C PRO A 123 4.87 20.20 -7.76
N GLU A 124 4.51 21.15 -8.63
CA GLU A 124 4.72 21.03 -10.09
C GLU A 124 6.15 20.63 -10.48
N ILE A 125 7.11 21.02 -9.67
CA ILE A 125 8.54 20.67 -9.83
C ILE A 125 8.79 19.16 -9.88
N LEU A 126 8.10 18.37 -9.04
CA LEU A 126 8.29 16.91 -9.02
C LEU A 126 7.46 16.19 -10.10
N LYS A 127 6.45 16.86 -10.69
CA LYS A 127 5.73 16.35 -11.86
C LYS A 127 6.64 16.23 -13.10
N ALA A 128 7.78 16.92 -13.11
CA ALA A 128 8.78 16.80 -14.17
C ALA A 128 9.51 15.44 -14.18
N LEU A 129 9.48 14.69 -13.07
CA LEU A 129 10.12 13.39 -12.97
C LEU A 129 9.20 12.26 -13.45
N ASN A 130 9.77 11.33 -14.22
CA ASN A 130 9.07 10.10 -14.56
C ASN A 130 9.05 9.11 -13.36
N SER A 131 8.29 8.01 -13.51
CA SER A 131 8.12 6.99 -12.45
C SER A 131 9.44 6.47 -11.89
N ARG A 132 10.42 6.20 -12.77
CA ARG A 132 11.70 5.64 -12.37
C ARG A 132 12.60 6.66 -11.68
N GLU A 133 12.59 7.89 -12.18
CA GLU A 133 13.30 9.02 -11.56
C GLU A 133 12.76 9.34 -10.17
N THR A 134 11.44 9.30 -10.00
CA THR A 134 10.80 9.50 -8.68
C THR A 134 11.19 8.40 -7.71
N GLU A 135 11.17 7.13 -8.13
CA GLU A 135 11.58 6.00 -7.31
C GLU A 135 13.03 6.15 -6.82
N ILE A 136 13.94 6.52 -7.71
CA ILE A 136 15.33 6.77 -7.36
C ILE A 136 15.46 7.98 -6.41
N ALA A 137 14.72 9.05 -6.66
CA ALA A 137 14.72 10.23 -5.81
C ALA A 137 14.24 9.91 -4.37
N CYS A 138 13.19 9.09 -4.20
CA CYS A 138 12.75 8.61 -2.88
C CYS A 138 13.84 7.82 -2.15
N LEU A 139 14.54 6.91 -2.84
CA LEU A 139 15.63 6.14 -2.26
C LEU A 139 16.84 7.00 -1.86
N ILE A 140 17.06 8.13 -2.55
CA ILE A 140 18.08 9.11 -2.18
C ILE A 140 17.70 9.83 -0.87
N VAL A 141 16.41 10.14 -0.68
CA VAL A 141 15.89 10.74 0.57
C VAL A 141 16.03 9.77 1.74
N GLU A 142 15.86 8.47 1.50
CA GLU A 142 16.15 7.40 2.47
C GLU A 142 17.66 7.25 2.79
N HIS A 143 18.51 8.15 2.26
CA HIS A 143 19.96 8.16 2.44
C HIS A 143 20.72 6.94 1.88
N LEU A 144 20.13 6.13 1.00
CA LEU A 144 20.80 5.01 0.37
C LEU A 144 21.93 5.50 -0.56
N SER A 145 23.06 4.79 -0.57
CA SER A 145 24.14 5.02 -1.52
C SER A 145 23.74 4.59 -2.95
N ASN A 146 24.46 5.06 -3.95
CA ASN A 146 24.20 4.66 -5.35
C ASN A 146 24.30 3.16 -5.55
N ARG A 147 25.19 2.50 -4.82
CA ARG A 147 25.35 1.04 -4.83
C ARG A 147 24.12 0.33 -4.28
N GLU A 148 23.63 0.76 -3.11
CA GLU A 148 22.43 0.18 -2.48
C GLU A 148 21.18 0.40 -3.34
N ILE A 149 21.06 1.58 -3.96
CA ILE A 149 19.98 1.87 -4.93
C ILE A 149 20.09 0.95 -6.14
N ALA A 150 21.29 0.76 -6.68
CA ALA A 150 21.53 -0.12 -7.82
C ALA A 150 21.16 -1.57 -7.50
N GLU A 151 21.56 -2.08 -6.33
CA GLU A 151 21.21 -3.42 -5.85
C GLU A 151 19.68 -3.56 -5.67
N LYS A 152 19.03 -2.59 -5.01
CA LYS A 152 17.57 -2.60 -4.74
C LYS A 152 16.73 -2.56 -6.04
N LEU A 153 17.23 -1.87 -7.07
CA LEU A 153 16.53 -1.68 -8.34
C LEU A 153 16.98 -2.61 -9.47
N PHE A 154 17.92 -3.52 -9.19
CA PHE A 154 18.52 -4.43 -10.18
C PHE A 154 19.14 -3.68 -11.37
N LEU A 155 19.85 -2.58 -11.09
CA LEU A 155 20.53 -1.74 -12.07
C LEU A 155 22.04 -1.65 -11.79
N SER A 156 22.80 -1.10 -12.77
CA SER A 156 24.20 -0.75 -12.52
C SER A 156 24.32 0.60 -11.80
N GLU A 157 25.40 0.80 -11.02
CA GLU A 157 25.68 2.12 -10.41
C GLU A 157 25.85 3.22 -11.48
N GLY A 158 26.35 2.87 -12.65
CA GLY A 158 26.48 3.79 -13.79
C GLY A 158 25.10 4.27 -14.26
N THR A 159 24.13 3.36 -14.34
CA THR A 159 22.74 3.67 -14.69
C THR A 159 22.10 4.59 -13.63
N ILE A 160 22.35 4.31 -12.35
CA ILE A 160 21.84 5.20 -11.25
C ILE A 160 22.44 6.60 -11.37
N LYS A 161 23.75 6.73 -11.65
CA LYS A 161 24.38 8.04 -11.87
C LYS A 161 23.77 8.80 -13.04
N GLN A 162 23.40 8.11 -14.13
CA GLN A 162 22.71 8.72 -15.27
C GLN A 162 21.33 9.25 -14.87
N TYR A 163 20.52 8.45 -14.17
CA TYR A 163 19.24 8.90 -13.66
C TYR A 163 19.38 10.09 -12.70
N MET A 164 20.34 10.07 -11.79
CA MET A 164 20.60 11.20 -10.89
C MET A 164 20.92 12.49 -11.66
N ASN A 165 21.73 12.41 -12.71
CA ASN A 165 22.03 13.57 -13.54
C ASN A 165 20.79 14.10 -14.26
N GLN A 166 19.92 13.22 -14.75
CA GLN A 166 18.62 13.60 -15.35
C GLN A 166 17.71 14.28 -14.33
N ILE A 167 17.60 13.72 -13.11
CA ILE A 167 16.83 14.28 -12.01
C ILE A 167 17.33 15.68 -11.66
N TYR A 168 18.65 15.86 -11.46
CA TYR A 168 19.24 17.17 -11.16
C TYR A 168 18.98 18.18 -12.27
N SER A 169 19.11 17.77 -13.54
CA SER A 169 18.80 18.65 -14.69
C SER A 169 17.34 19.08 -14.71
N LYS A 170 16.40 18.15 -14.51
CA LYS A 170 14.96 18.43 -14.53
C LYS A 170 14.52 19.31 -13.37
N LEU A 171 15.14 19.14 -12.20
CA LEU A 171 14.86 19.92 -10.99
C LEU A 171 15.69 21.20 -10.90
N MET A 172 16.49 21.53 -11.95
CA MET A 172 17.38 22.69 -12.01
C MET A 172 18.36 22.77 -10.83
N ILE A 173 18.76 21.63 -10.28
CA ILE A 173 19.71 21.52 -9.17
C ILE A 173 21.14 21.64 -9.72
N SER A 174 21.93 22.60 -9.24
CA SER A 174 23.30 22.89 -9.67
C SER A 174 24.29 22.83 -8.53
N GLY A 175 25.57 22.61 -8.84
CA GLY A 175 26.63 22.49 -7.86
C GLY A 175 27.50 21.24 -8.04
N ASP A 176 28.33 20.93 -7.04
CA ASP A 176 29.06 19.67 -6.99
C ASP A 176 28.16 18.49 -6.59
N THR A 177 28.64 17.27 -6.73
CA THR A 177 27.86 16.04 -6.50
C THR A 177 27.28 15.97 -5.08
N ARG A 178 28.02 16.44 -4.07
CA ARG A 178 27.59 16.40 -2.67
C ARG A 178 26.51 17.44 -2.40
N THR A 179 26.70 18.64 -2.93
CA THR A 179 25.73 19.75 -2.83
C THR A 179 24.43 19.42 -3.55
N LYS A 180 24.51 18.87 -4.78
CA LYS A 180 23.32 18.43 -5.53
C LYS A 180 22.48 17.40 -4.77
N ARG A 181 23.14 16.42 -4.16
CA ARG A 181 22.46 15.40 -3.38
C ARG A 181 21.77 15.98 -2.15
N LYS A 182 22.43 16.89 -1.45
CA LYS A 182 21.87 17.57 -0.28
C LYS A 182 20.65 18.42 -0.68
N GLN A 183 20.77 19.23 -1.74
CA GLN A 183 19.66 20.04 -2.27
C GLN A 183 18.46 19.18 -2.69
N LEU A 184 18.70 18.02 -3.30
CA LEU A 184 17.60 17.10 -3.66
C LEU A 184 16.87 16.60 -2.42
N ILE A 185 17.60 16.19 -1.38
CA ILE A 185 17.02 15.73 -0.11
C ILE A 185 16.23 16.86 0.54
N GLU A 186 16.78 18.05 0.66
CA GLU A 186 16.12 19.22 1.24
C GLU A 186 14.86 19.60 0.46
N LEU A 187 14.92 19.59 -0.87
CA LEU A 187 13.80 19.89 -1.74
C LEU A 187 12.63 18.91 -1.52
N ILE A 188 12.93 17.61 -1.45
CA ILE A 188 11.88 16.59 -1.28
C ILE A 188 11.36 16.58 0.17
N SER A 189 12.24 16.70 1.16
CA SER A 189 11.84 16.75 2.59
C SER A 189 11.02 17.99 2.95
N SER A 190 11.23 19.12 2.27
CA SER A 190 10.43 20.34 2.47
C SER A 190 9.02 20.24 1.91
N ILE A 191 8.74 19.21 1.10
CA ILE A 191 7.46 18.92 0.48
C ILE A 191 6.61 17.98 1.35
N GLU A 192 7.25 17.25 2.27
CA GLU A 192 6.60 16.29 3.17
C GLU A 192 6.09 16.94 4.47
N GLN A 193 6.32 18.23 4.67
CA GLN A 193 5.78 19.02 5.80
C GLN A 193 4.51 19.79 5.39
#